data_39b52017782c69298dd0a9f2bce45880
#
_entry.id   39b52017782c69298dd0a9f2bce45880
#
_cell.length_a   1.000
_cell.length_b   1.000
_cell.length_c   1.000
_cell.angle_alpha   90.00
_cell.angle_beta   90.00
_cell.angle_gamma   90.00
#
_symmetry.space_group_name_H-M   'P 1'
#
loop_
_entity.id
_entity.type
_entity.pdbx_description
1 polymer ?
#
loop_
_entity_poly.entity_id
_entity_poly.type
_entity_poly.pdbx_seq_one_letter_code
_entity_poly.pdbx_strand_id
1 'polypeptide(L)'
;MRKVGCFLVAALLLLCSSFALAEVDSSSKDASSEEGSSILEESSIMPSAFDLRSVDTDGDGEDDRCYVPPVRSQKPLGDCWAFAAAAAAETSLLGSVLENDPEAYKTLNLSEKHLAYFASTAIDDPDHPQNGEGRRVTRINDAHDIYDEGTSHLAGSVYSIGIGPVLESEDPNFGHRGKEGVIDQKKDAAGNLYDYSYSVNDDWTLDESSRFCQDYVLTGMYELPSPNSSPSGELVDSEYLYNEEGTAAIKDQLLKKHAVAIGFHADSPELWESGGECEYLNTVTWAHYTWKRGIEALPNHAVTIIGWDDNYPAANFLEGHLPLENGAWLVRNSWGSGANEFPDRATGMWGLPIDPDDPSKGGSGYFWLSYYDQSISLPTVFYFDYSLFGADDDTGFDPKIVIRNQHDFMPNSVTSQKLSGSEGKMANVFTADTAQTLTSVSFMTSVPDTAVTYKIYLLEPGYRSPEDGEPVAEGEAVCPYAGFHMEPLAKQIPIGEGQTFSVVMTYRMADGTYAYVVAAGAGKEAPNAEAETSFRYSAAVIGKGESYICRDGSWADMASDDGLIMLLGDPDMLKPFKESDTQVDNFNIKAYGLVR
;
A
#
# COMPACT_ATOMS: atom_id res chain seq x y z
N MET A 1 -31.27 -5.67 24.25
CA MET A 1 -30.04 -6.04 24.96
C MET A 1 -29.12 -6.98 24.17
N ARG A 2 -29.46 -7.47 22.95
CA ARG A 2 -28.58 -8.33 22.11
C ARG A 2 -27.76 -7.58 21.04
N LYS A 3 -27.96 -6.28 20.89
CA LYS A 3 -27.22 -5.45 19.87
C LYS A 3 -26.01 -4.68 20.41
N VAL A 4 -25.76 -4.71 21.72
CA VAL A 4 -24.65 -3.97 22.35
C VAL A 4 -23.36 -4.82 22.41
N GLY A 5 -23.46 -6.15 22.40
CA GLY A 5 -22.29 -7.03 22.47
C GLY A 5 -21.46 -7.16 21.18
N CYS A 6 -22.10 -7.10 20.00
CA CYS A 6 -21.38 -7.19 18.72
C CYS A 6 -20.57 -5.92 18.38
N PHE A 7 -21.05 -4.75 18.82
CA PHE A 7 -20.30 -3.50 18.63
C PHE A 7 -19.05 -3.41 19.50
N LEU A 8 -19.00 -4.09 20.65
CA LEU A 8 -17.83 -4.00 21.54
C LEU A 8 -16.63 -4.83 21.04
N VAL A 9 -16.84 -5.95 20.38
CA VAL A 9 -15.73 -6.79 19.87
C VAL A 9 -15.17 -6.23 18.57
N ALA A 10 -16.02 -5.78 17.65
CA ALA A 10 -15.59 -5.05 16.46
C ALA A 10 -14.97 -3.68 16.81
N ALA A 11 -15.50 -2.99 17.85
CA ALA A 11 -14.93 -1.75 18.36
C ALA A 11 -13.58 -1.96 19.07
N LEU A 12 -13.32 -3.11 19.71
CA LEU A 12 -12.02 -3.37 20.31
C LEU A 12 -10.92 -3.62 19.25
N LEU A 13 -11.27 -4.17 18.10
CA LEU A 13 -10.35 -4.35 16.97
C LEU A 13 -10.26 -3.12 16.05
N LEU A 14 -11.32 -2.30 15.97
CA LEU A 14 -11.37 -1.07 15.18
C LEU A 14 -10.97 0.20 15.97
N LEU A 15 -11.05 0.19 17.31
CA LEU A 15 -10.65 1.33 18.17
C LEU A 15 -9.15 1.38 18.48
N CYS A 16 -8.36 0.37 18.07
CA CYS A 16 -6.89 0.43 18.17
C CYS A 16 -6.21 1.17 17.01
N SER A 17 -6.94 1.62 16.00
CA SER A 17 -6.41 2.52 14.96
C SER A 17 -6.48 4.00 15.35
N SER A 18 -6.88 4.33 16.59
CA SER A 18 -6.85 5.70 17.10
C SER A 18 -5.44 6.01 17.58
N PHE A 19 -4.75 6.85 16.85
CA PHE A 19 -3.46 7.43 17.17
C PHE A 19 -3.39 7.91 18.63
N ALA A 20 -2.58 7.26 19.46
CA ALA A 20 -2.14 7.84 20.71
C ALA A 20 -0.95 8.76 20.41
N LEU A 21 -1.23 10.02 20.18
CA LEU A 21 -0.21 11.07 20.27
C LEU A 21 0.27 11.11 21.73
N ALA A 22 1.53 10.74 21.95
CA ALA A 22 2.19 10.99 23.22
C ALA A 22 2.37 12.50 23.36
N GLU A 23 1.73 13.11 24.36
CA GLU A 23 2.09 14.44 24.82
C GLU A 23 3.56 14.42 25.28
N VAL A 24 4.41 15.08 24.52
CA VAL A 24 5.79 15.37 24.95
C VAL A 24 5.73 16.54 25.92
N ASP A 25 5.82 16.23 27.20
CA ASP A 25 6.00 17.22 28.27
C ASP A 25 7.39 17.86 28.14
N SER A 26 7.40 19.11 27.70
CA SER A 26 8.60 19.93 27.54
C SER A 26 9.01 20.54 28.88
N SER A 27 9.69 19.79 29.76
CA SER A 27 10.44 20.37 30.88
C SER A 27 11.54 19.46 31.40
N SER A 28 12.75 19.61 30.89
CA SER A 28 13.97 19.67 31.70
C SER A 28 15.19 19.95 30.82
N LYS A 29 15.66 21.21 30.91
CA LYS A 29 17.06 21.54 30.60
C LYS A 29 17.90 21.04 31.76
N ASP A 30 18.97 20.30 31.50
CA ASP A 30 20.29 20.67 32.00
C ASP A 30 21.40 19.94 31.25
N ALA A 31 22.49 20.66 31.09
CA ALA A 31 23.63 20.37 30.28
C ALA A 31 24.63 19.40 30.92
N SER A 32 25.29 18.57 30.10
CA SER A 32 26.73 18.32 30.28
C SER A 32 27.35 17.89 28.95
N SER A 33 28.40 18.60 28.62
CA SER A 33 29.31 18.49 27.50
C SER A 33 30.08 17.18 27.48
N GLU A 34 30.23 16.55 26.29
CA GLU A 34 31.52 15.94 25.90
C GLU A 34 31.67 15.91 24.38
N GLU A 35 32.87 16.27 23.96
CA GLU A 35 33.30 16.45 22.57
C GLU A 35 33.33 15.10 21.83
N GLY A 36 32.64 15.03 20.71
CA GLY A 36 32.71 13.96 19.74
C GLY A 36 32.64 14.54 18.33
N SER A 37 33.76 14.56 17.65
CA SER A 37 34.02 14.69 16.22
C SER A 37 32.81 14.99 15.33
N SER A 38 32.63 16.25 14.96
CA SER A 38 31.69 16.70 13.93
C SER A 38 32.20 16.24 12.56
N ILE A 39 31.64 15.17 12.03
CA ILE A 39 31.44 15.07 10.59
C ILE A 39 30.26 15.98 10.31
N LEU A 40 30.52 17.15 9.75
CA LEU A 40 29.51 18.01 9.16
C LEU A 40 28.97 17.21 7.95
N GLU A 41 27.86 16.49 8.13
CA GLU A 41 26.99 16.20 7.01
C GLU A 41 26.58 17.54 6.42
N GLU A 42 26.94 17.82 5.18
CA GLU A 42 26.33 18.87 4.39
C GLU A 42 24.82 18.60 4.41
N SER A 43 24.08 19.36 5.19
CA SER A 43 22.63 19.39 5.08
C SER A 43 22.33 19.86 3.65
N SER A 44 22.05 18.96 2.75
CA SER A 44 21.57 19.30 1.41
C SER A 44 20.30 20.12 1.62
N ILE A 45 20.37 21.41 1.28
CA ILE A 45 19.22 22.31 1.37
C ILE A 45 18.15 21.71 0.46
N MET A 46 17.00 21.33 1.03
CA MET A 46 15.88 20.80 0.25
C MET A 46 15.51 21.83 -0.84
N PRO A 47 15.45 21.43 -2.12
CA PRO A 47 15.14 22.35 -3.20
C PRO A 47 13.70 22.89 -3.04
N SER A 48 13.46 24.13 -3.47
CA SER A 48 12.13 24.74 -3.41
C SER A 48 11.14 24.16 -4.44
N ALA A 49 11.61 23.42 -5.42
CA ALA A 49 10.80 22.69 -6.40
C ALA A 49 11.53 21.43 -6.84
N PHE A 50 10.76 20.41 -7.21
CA PHE A 50 11.28 19.14 -7.72
C PHE A 50 10.23 18.45 -8.59
N ASP A 51 10.67 17.79 -9.67
CA ASP A 51 9.80 17.08 -10.60
C ASP A 51 10.47 15.79 -11.06
N LEU A 52 9.90 14.63 -10.73
CA LEU A 52 10.41 13.32 -11.13
C LEU A 52 10.39 13.05 -12.64
N ARG A 53 9.73 13.91 -13.42
CA ARG A 53 9.76 13.84 -14.89
C ARG A 53 11.02 14.48 -15.48
N SER A 54 11.75 15.24 -14.67
CA SER A 54 12.77 16.16 -15.12
C SER A 54 13.82 16.32 -14.01
N VAL A 55 14.68 15.32 -13.88
CA VAL A 55 15.68 15.26 -12.80
C VAL A 55 17.08 15.42 -13.41
N ASP A 56 17.83 16.38 -12.86
CA ASP A 56 19.29 16.50 -13.07
C ASP A 56 19.99 15.48 -12.15
N THR A 57 20.55 14.44 -12.72
CA THR A 57 21.18 13.35 -11.95
C THR A 57 22.68 13.51 -11.79
N ASP A 58 23.34 14.33 -12.61
CA ASP A 58 24.79 14.54 -12.57
C ASP A 58 25.21 15.93 -12.05
N GLY A 59 24.24 16.81 -11.80
CA GLY A 59 24.43 18.12 -11.19
C GLY A 59 24.98 19.18 -12.15
N ASP A 60 24.84 19.00 -13.46
CA ASP A 60 25.30 19.95 -14.47
C ASP A 60 24.30 21.09 -14.75
N GLY A 61 23.09 20.98 -14.19
CA GLY A 61 22.01 21.97 -14.30
C GLY A 61 21.07 21.72 -15.48
N GLU A 62 21.24 20.62 -16.20
CA GLU A 62 20.32 20.16 -17.26
C GLU A 62 19.61 18.88 -16.81
N ASP A 63 18.31 18.79 -17.10
CA ASP A 63 17.51 17.61 -16.77
C ASP A 63 17.85 16.47 -17.74
N ASP A 64 18.25 15.34 -17.21
CA ASP A 64 18.69 14.19 -18.00
C ASP A 64 17.89 12.90 -17.75
N ARG A 65 17.00 12.89 -16.75
CA ARG A 65 16.30 11.67 -16.36
C ARG A 65 14.81 11.89 -16.09
N CYS A 66 14.00 10.96 -16.57
CA CYS A 66 12.56 10.85 -16.25
C CYS A 66 12.29 9.53 -15.50
N TYR A 67 11.64 9.64 -14.34
CA TYR A 67 11.23 8.50 -13.51
C TYR A 67 9.71 8.25 -13.53
N VAL A 68 8.97 8.92 -14.40
CA VAL A 68 7.51 8.84 -14.44
C VAL A 68 7.03 8.27 -15.76
N PRO A 69 6.44 7.06 -15.77
CA PRO A 69 5.84 6.49 -16.98
C PRO A 69 4.67 7.34 -17.49
N PRO A 70 4.27 7.16 -18.77
CA PRO A 70 3.15 7.88 -19.37
C PRO A 70 1.85 7.76 -18.57
N VAL A 71 1.05 8.82 -18.55
CA VAL A 71 -0.29 8.80 -17.93
C VAL A 71 -1.21 7.86 -18.68
N ARG A 72 -1.90 7.00 -17.94
CA ARG A 72 -2.88 6.02 -18.44
C ARG A 72 -4.31 6.39 -18.04
N SER A 73 -5.29 5.69 -18.61
CA SER A 73 -6.70 5.87 -18.28
C SER A 73 -7.25 4.64 -17.58
N GLN A 74 -7.85 4.84 -16.39
CA GLN A 74 -8.52 3.80 -15.61
C GLN A 74 -9.89 3.37 -16.17
N LYS A 75 -10.44 4.13 -17.13
CA LYS A 75 -11.76 3.81 -17.68
C LYS A 75 -11.81 2.42 -18.32
N PRO A 76 -12.87 1.65 -18.07
CA PRO A 76 -14.14 2.02 -17.44
C PRO A 76 -14.23 1.72 -15.95
N LEU A 77 -13.14 1.34 -15.26
CA LEU A 77 -13.13 0.79 -13.92
C LEU A 77 -12.96 1.87 -12.83
N GLY A 78 -13.44 1.60 -11.62
CA GLY A 78 -13.25 2.42 -10.43
C GLY A 78 -11.98 2.08 -9.65
N ASP A 79 -10.91 1.71 -10.34
CA ASP A 79 -9.65 1.20 -9.78
C ASP A 79 -8.52 2.24 -9.71
N CYS A 80 -8.87 3.52 -9.52
CA CYS A 80 -7.90 4.60 -9.35
C CYS A 80 -6.80 4.28 -8.32
N TRP A 81 -7.14 3.55 -7.27
CA TRP A 81 -6.21 3.10 -6.24
C TRP A 81 -5.12 2.18 -6.78
N ALA A 82 -5.46 1.28 -7.72
CA ALA A 82 -4.50 0.39 -8.37
C ALA A 82 -3.59 1.18 -9.31
N PHE A 83 -4.14 2.17 -10.05
CA PHE A 83 -3.36 3.08 -10.90
C PHE A 83 -2.39 3.94 -10.08
N ALA A 84 -2.82 4.47 -8.93
CA ALA A 84 -1.95 5.26 -8.07
C ALA A 84 -0.83 4.41 -7.48
N ALA A 85 -1.14 3.20 -7.02
CA ALA A 85 -0.16 2.26 -6.49
C ALA A 85 0.84 1.77 -7.55
N ALA A 86 0.34 1.39 -8.75
CA ALA A 86 1.19 1.00 -9.87
C ALA A 86 2.13 2.13 -10.28
N ALA A 87 1.64 3.37 -10.38
CA ALA A 87 2.46 4.53 -10.72
C ALA A 87 3.57 4.79 -9.69
N ALA A 88 3.27 4.66 -8.39
CA ALA A 88 4.27 4.81 -7.34
C ALA A 88 5.29 3.66 -7.36
N ALA A 89 4.84 2.42 -7.59
CA ALA A 89 5.71 1.27 -7.74
C ALA A 89 6.62 1.38 -8.98
N GLU A 90 6.09 1.80 -10.13
CA GLU A 90 6.83 2.04 -11.37
C GLU A 90 7.94 3.06 -11.17
N THR A 91 7.65 4.19 -10.51
CA THR A 91 8.65 5.22 -10.22
C THR A 91 9.76 4.67 -9.32
N SER A 92 9.41 3.90 -8.31
CA SER A 92 10.38 3.26 -7.43
C SER A 92 11.26 2.24 -8.17
N LEU A 93 10.69 1.44 -9.07
CA LEU A 93 11.45 0.52 -9.93
C LEU A 93 12.43 1.27 -10.83
N LEU A 94 12.02 2.39 -11.42
CA LEU A 94 12.88 3.24 -12.25
C LEU A 94 14.01 3.90 -11.46
N GLY A 95 13.78 4.20 -10.18
CA GLY A 95 14.79 4.75 -9.27
C GLY A 95 15.69 3.72 -8.60
N SER A 96 15.48 2.42 -8.84
CA SER A 96 16.22 1.31 -8.22
C SER A 96 16.58 0.23 -9.24
N VAL A 97 15.78 -0.81 -9.35
CA VAL A 97 16.03 -2.01 -10.19
C VAL A 97 16.29 -1.68 -11.66
N LEU A 98 15.63 -0.65 -12.19
CA LEU A 98 15.74 -0.19 -13.57
C LEU A 98 16.55 1.10 -13.72
N GLU A 99 17.30 1.48 -12.70
CA GLU A 99 18.07 2.74 -12.72
C GLU A 99 19.10 2.79 -13.86
N ASN A 100 19.64 1.66 -14.29
CA ASN A 100 20.59 1.56 -15.38
C ASN A 100 19.96 1.67 -16.79
N ASP A 101 18.63 1.68 -16.92
CA ASP A 101 17.94 1.88 -18.20
C ASP A 101 17.19 3.24 -18.21
N PRO A 102 17.80 4.30 -18.81
CA PRO A 102 17.18 5.63 -18.86
C PRO A 102 15.91 5.69 -19.71
N GLU A 103 15.65 4.71 -20.56
CA GLU A 103 14.50 4.67 -21.45
C GLU A 103 13.34 3.80 -20.92
N ALA A 104 13.59 3.06 -19.82
CA ALA A 104 12.61 2.13 -19.23
C ALA A 104 11.27 2.81 -18.92
N TYR A 105 11.27 4.09 -18.53
CA TYR A 105 10.03 4.82 -18.22
C TYR A 105 9.03 4.86 -19.40
N LYS A 106 9.50 4.72 -20.65
CA LYS A 106 8.64 4.76 -21.84
C LYS A 106 7.81 3.50 -22.03
N THR A 107 8.26 2.38 -21.46
CA THR A 107 7.70 1.05 -21.70
C THR A 107 7.26 0.33 -20.43
N LEU A 108 7.74 0.76 -19.26
CA LEU A 108 7.32 0.18 -17.99
C LEU A 108 5.83 0.42 -17.78
N ASN A 109 5.10 -0.65 -17.63
CA ASN A 109 3.66 -0.65 -17.45
C ASN A 109 3.25 -1.86 -16.60
N LEU A 110 3.02 -1.62 -15.31
CA LEU A 110 2.51 -2.64 -14.40
C LEU A 110 1.00 -2.81 -14.57
N SER A 111 0.53 -4.04 -14.42
CA SER A 111 -0.89 -4.36 -14.58
C SER A 111 -1.71 -3.95 -13.36
N GLU A 112 -2.49 -2.90 -13.51
CA GLU A 112 -3.51 -2.52 -12.54
C GLU A 112 -4.64 -3.55 -12.47
N LYS A 113 -4.98 -4.16 -13.61
CA LYS A 113 -6.02 -5.18 -13.71
C LYS A 113 -5.68 -6.41 -12.86
N HIS A 114 -4.44 -6.92 -12.97
CA HIS A 114 -3.98 -8.06 -12.18
C HIS A 114 -4.06 -7.75 -10.68
N LEU A 115 -3.52 -6.61 -10.27
CA LEU A 115 -3.56 -6.14 -8.89
C LEU A 115 -4.99 -6.06 -8.36
N ALA A 116 -5.88 -5.34 -9.06
CA ALA A 116 -7.23 -5.07 -8.58
C ALA A 116 -8.11 -6.34 -8.55
N TYR A 117 -7.99 -7.20 -9.56
CA TYR A 117 -8.73 -8.45 -9.62
C TYR A 117 -8.39 -9.38 -8.46
N PHE A 118 -7.10 -9.65 -8.25
CA PHE A 118 -6.68 -10.57 -7.18
C PHE A 118 -6.71 -9.97 -5.79
N ALA A 119 -6.75 -8.64 -5.66
CA ALA A 119 -7.06 -7.99 -4.39
C ALA A 119 -8.49 -8.25 -3.90
N SER A 120 -9.40 -8.63 -4.79
CA SER A 120 -10.84 -8.77 -4.50
C SER A 120 -11.40 -10.16 -4.79
N THR A 121 -10.53 -11.15 -5.05
CA THR A 121 -10.89 -12.55 -5.23
C THR A 121 -10.07 -13.44 -4.30
N ALA A 122 -10.71 -14.40 -3.65
CA ALA A 122 -10.02 -15.37 -2.82
C ALA A 122 -9.35 -16.44 -3.66
N ILE A 123 -8.38 -17.15 -3.08
CA ILE A 123 -7.72 -18.32 -3.69
C ILE A 123 -8.78 -19.37 -4.07
N ASP A 124 -8.83 -19.76 -5.32
CA ASP A 124 -9.73 -20.78 -5.86
C ASP A 124 -8.92 -21.91 -6.51
N ASP A 125 -8.03 -22.50 -5.72
CA ASP A 125 -7.21 -23.65 -6.06
C ASP A 125 -7.36 -24.72 -4.98
N PRO A 126 -8.06 -25.83 -5.25
CA PRO A 126 -8.27 -26.91 -4.28
C PRO A 126 -6.98 -27.57 -3.77
N ASP A 127 -5.88 -27.47 -4.50
CA ASP A 127 -4.58 -28.02 -4.11
C ASP A 127 -3.76 -27.03 -3.26
N HIS A 128 -4.17 -25.76 -3.18
CA HIS A 128 -3.51 -24.77 -2.33
C HIS A 128 -3.89 -24.93 -0.86
N PRO A 129 -2.93 -24.97 0.08
CA PRO A 129 -3.21 -25.15 1.51
C PRO A 129 -4.22 -24.14 2.09
N GLN A 130 -4.16 -22.88 1.63
CA GLN A 130 -5.07 -21.82 2.03
C GLN A 130 -6.19 -21.56 1.01
N ASN A 131 -6.67 -22.60 0.32
CA ASN A 131 -7.80 -22.48 -0.60
C ASN A 131 -9.02 -21.86 0.10
N GLY A 132 -9.58 -20.82 -0.52
CA GLY A 132 -10.69 -20.04 0.03
C GLY A 132 -10.28 -18.78 0.80
N GLU A 133 -9.00 -18.59 1.10
CA GLU A 133 -8.49 -17.40 1.76
C GLU A 133 -8.41 -16.19 0.83
N GLY A 134 -8.61 -15.00 1.37
CA GLY A 134 -8.52 -13.73 0.68
C GLY A 134 -9.77 -12.86 0.80
N ARG A 135 -9.77 -11.72 0.11
CA ARG A 135 -10.94 -10.84 0.04
C ARG A 135 -11.93 -11.36 -1.00
N ARG A 136 -13.21 -11.06 -0.77
CA ARG A 136 -14.31 -11.38 -1.70
C ARG A 136 -15.27 -10.20 -1.79
N VAL A 137 -15.83 -10.01 -2.97
CA VAL A 137 -16.95 -9.09 -3.19
C VAL A 137 -18.24 -9.90 -3.21
N THR A 138 -19.20 -9.54 -2.36
CA THR A 138 -20.56 -10.09 -2.44
C THR A 138 -21.37 -9.25 -3.39
N ARG A 139 -22.25 -9.87 -4.17
CA ARG A 139 -23.13 -9.18 -5.12
C ARG A 139 -22.37 -8.42 -6.18
N ILE A 140 -21.86 -9.16 -7.11
CA ILE A 140 -21.34 -8.63 -8.36
C ILE A 140 -22.56 -8.27 -9.20
N ASN A 141 -22.88 -6.95 -9.30
CA ASN A 141 -23.95 -6.45 -10.15
C ASN A 141 -23.48 -6.36 -11.61
N ASP A 142 -22.19 -6.04 -11.78
CA ASP A 142 -21.51 -6.11 -13.08
C ASP A 142 -20.04 -6.53 -12.90
N ALA A 143 -19.31 -6.67 -13.99
CA ALA A 143 -17.91 -7.11 -13.96
C ALA A 143 -16.98 -6.09 -13.28
N HIS A 144 -17.41 -4.85 -13.08
CA HIS A 144 -16.63 -3.78 -12.47
C HIS A 144 -16.53 -3.88 -10.95
N ASP A 145 -17.56 -4.44 -10.28
CA ASP A 145 -17.64 -4.45 -8.81
C ASP A 145 -16.41 -5.08 -8.13
N ILE A 146 -15.70 -5.97 -8.82
CA ILE A 146 -14.47 -6.60 -8.33
C ILE A 146 -13.32 -5.59 -8.24
N TYR A 147 -13.29 -4.63 -9.16
CA TYR A 147 -12.19 -3.68 -9.32
C TYR A 147 -12.33 -2.43 -8.45
N ASP A 148 -13.57 -2.09 -8.09
CA ASP A 148 -13.89 -0.90 -7.32
C ASP A 148 -13.41 -1.00 -5.87
N GLU A 149 -13.14 0.14 -5.25
CA GLU A 149 -12.84 0.30 -3.83
C GLU A 149 -11.56 -0.41 -3.34
N GLY A 150 -10.50 0.33 -3.26
CA GLY A 150 -9.22 -0.07 -2.67
C GLY A 150 -8.42 1.12 -2.20
N THR A 151 -7.24 0.85 -1.70
CA THR A 151 -6.26 1.85 -1.26
C THR A 151 -4.86 1.43 -1.70
N SER A 152 -3.92 2.36 -1.72
CA SER A 152 -2.52 2.01 -2.01
C SER A 152 -1.92 1.08 -0.95
N HIS A 153 -2.40 1.16 0.30
CA HIS A 153 -2.04 0.21 1.36
C HIS A 153 -2.50 -1.22 1.03
N LEU A 154 -3.73 -1.38 0.49
CA LEU A 154 -4.20 -2.68 0.00
C LEU A 154 -3.30 -3.22 -1.10
N ALA A 155 -2.87 -2.36 -2.05
CA ALA A 155 -1.94 -2.76 -3.10
C ALA A 155 -0.62 -3.32 -2.54
N GLY A 156 -0.04 -2.64 -1.55
CA GLY A 156 1.16 -3.13 -0.86
C GLY A 156 0.94 -4.46 -0.15
N SER A 157 -0.22 -4.65 0.49
CA SER A 157 -0.57 -5.94 1.11
C SER A 157 -0.68 -7.05 0.06
N VAL A 158 -1.27 -6.78 -1.11
CA VAL A 158 -1.37 -7.74 -2.23
C VAL A 158 0.01 -8.09 -2.78
N TYR A 159 0.87 -7.10 -3.04
CA TYR A 159 2.23 -7.35 -3.51
C TYR A 159 3.08 -8.11 -2.48
N SER A 160 2.90 -7.83 -1.18
CA SER A 160 3.65 -8.49 -0.11
C SER A 160 3.37 -10.00 -0.01
N ILE A 161 2.21 -10.46 -0.45
CA ILE A 161 1.86 -11.89 -0.48
C ILE A 161 2.22 -12.58 -1.80
N GLY A 162 2.85 -11.86 -2.75
CA GLY A 162 3.34 -12.42 -4.00
C GLY A 162 2.34 -12.41 -5.15
N ILE A 163 1.32 -11.59 -5.07
CA ILE A 163 0.38 -11.32 -6.15
C ILE A 163 0.84 -10.07 -6.89
N GLY A 164 1.59 -10.24 -7.98
CA GLY A 164 2.26 -9.14 -8.68
C GLY A 164 3.42 -8.50 -7.87
N PRO A 165 3.95 -7.33 -8.32
CA PRO A 165 3.59 -6.66 -9.58
C PRO A 165 4.00 -7.46 -10.82
N VAL A 166 3.15 -7.42 -11.85
CA VAL A 166 3.42 -8.03 -13.16
C VAL A 166 3.39 -6.97 -14.26
N LEU A 167 4.14 -7.21 -15.33
CA LEU A 167 4.11 -6.38 -16.52
C LEU A 167 2.84 -6.66 -17.34
N GLU A 168 2.13 -5.62 -17.72
CA GLU A 168 0.96 -5.73 -18.58
C GLU A 168 1.29 -6.37 -19.94
N SER A 169 2.52 -6.19 -20.43
CA SER A 169 3.00 -6.72 -21.70
C SER A 169 3.32 -8.22 -21.69
N GLU A 170 3.55 -8.82 -20.51
CA GLU A 170 3.92 -10.24 -20.41
C GLU A 170 2.72 -11.16 -20.69
N ASP A 171 1.52 -10.76 -20.32
CA ASP A 171 0.28 -11.46 -20.65
C ASP A 171 -0.75 -10.44 -21.20
N PRO A 172 -1.25 -10.61 -22.44
CA PRO A 172 -2.28 -9.73 -23.00
C PRO A 172 -3.57 -9.67 -22.17
N ASN A 173 -3.84 -10.68 -21.32
CA ASN A 173 -4.98 -10.65 -20.40
C ASN A 173 -4.77 -9.72 -19.22
N PHE A 174 -3.53 -9.29 -18.92
CA PHE A 174 -3.21 -8.33 -17.86
C PHE A 174 -3.45 -6.88 -18.29
N GLY A 175 -3.70 -6.64 -19.58
CA GLY A 175 -4.02 -5.32 -20.10
C GLY A 175 -5.30 -4.74 -19.51
N HIS A 176 -5.35 -3.42 -19.40
CA HIS A 176 -6.48 -2.67 -18.83
C HIS A 176 -7.68 -2.65 -19.80
N ARG A 177 -8.16 -3.83 -20.13
CA ARG A 177 -9.37 -4.11 -20.91
C ARG A 177 -9.86 -5.52 -20.60
N GLY A 178 -11.12 -5.83 -20.93
CA GLY A 178 -11.63 -7.17 -20.84
C GLY A 178 -10.98 -8.12 -21.86
N LYS A 179 -11.10 -9.42 -21.66
CA LYS A 179 -10.52 -10.47 -22.53
C LYS A 179 -10.96 -10.34 -23.99
N GLU A 180 -12.20 -9.97 -24.23
CA GLU A 180 -12.76 -9.83 -25.58
C GLU A 180 -12.39 -8.51 -26.23
N GLY A 181 -11.97 -7.51 -25.44
CA GLY A 181 -11.55 -6.20 -25.90
C GLY A 181 -12.68 -5.40 -26.55
N VAL A 182 -13.90 -5.57 -26.09
CA VAL A 182 -15.06 -4.82 -26.56
C VAL A 182 -14.92 -3.35 -26.17
N ILE A 183 -15.17 -2.45 -27.11
CA ILE A 183 -15.01 -1.02 -26.93
C ILE A 183 -16.36 -0.32 -27.08
N ASP A 184 -16.71 0.55 -26.11
CA ASP A 184 -17.86 1.43 -26.20
C ASP A 184 -17.55 2.59 -27.17
N GLN A 185 -18.50 2.94 -28.01
CA GLN A 185 -18.34 4.00 -28.98
C GLN A 185 -19.25 5.19 -28.67
N LYS A 186 -18.73 6.39 -28.86
CA LYS A 186 -19.49 7.65 -28.82
C LYS A 186 -19.47 8.35 -30.19
N LYS A 187 -20.33 9.36 -30.33
CA LYS A 187 -20.34 10.25 -31.48
C LYS A 187 -19.83 11.63 -31.09
N ASP A 188 -18.97 12.19 -31.92
CA ASP A 188 -18.57 13.59 -31.81
C ASP A 188 -19.70 14.55 -32.24
N ALA A 189 -19.47 15.85 -32.14
CA ALA A 189 -20.43 16.87 -32.55
C ALA A 189 -20.76 16.85 -34.06
N ALA A 190 -19.90 16.27 -34.89
CA ALA A 190 -20.09 16.07 -36.32
C ALA A 190 -20.82 14.75 -36.64
N GLY A 191 -21.06 13.89 -35.66
CA GLY A 191 -21.72 12.60 -35.78
C GLY A 191 -20.79 11.45 -36.16
N ASN A 192 -19.47 11.64 -36.13
CA ASN A 192 -18.49 10.57 -36.35
C ASN A 192 -18.40 9.68 -35.11
N LEU A 193 -18.31 8.35 -35.32
CA LEU A 193 -18.06 7.40 -34.26
C LEU A 193 -16.57 7.43 -33.88
N TYR A 194 -16.31 7.40 -32.58
CA TYR A 194 -14.98 7.19 -32.05
C TYR A 194 -15.03 6.25 -30.82
N ASP A 195 -13.96 5.56 -30.56
CA ASP A 195 -13.84 4.69 -29.41
C ASP A 195 -13.73 5.55 -28.14
N TYR A 196 -14.52 5.19 -27.13
CA TYR A 196 -14.63 5.99 -25.90
C TYR A 196 -13.97 5.32 -24.70
N SER A 197 -14.33 4.07 -24.43
CA SER A 197 -13.80 3.28 -23.35
C SER A 197 -14.02 1.79 -23.63
N TYR A 198 -13.37 0.93 -22.90
CA TYR A 198 -13.64 -0.50 -22.95
C TYR A 198 -15.00 -0.80 -22.32
N SER A 199 -15.69 -1.82 -22.84
CA SER A 199 -17.06 -2.12 -22.44
C SER A 199 -17.12 -2.78 -21.06
N VAL A 200 -18.08 -2.35 -20.26
CA VAL A 200 -18.45 -3.00 -18.99
C VAL A 200 -18.97 -4.43 -19.18
N ASN A 201 -19.41 -4.77 -20.38
CA ASN A 201 -19.97 -6.09 -20.70
C ASN A 201 -18.92 -7.08 -21.24
N ASP A 202 -17.65 -6.68 -21.28
CA ASP A 202 -16.55 -7.55 -21.64
C ASP A 202 -16.20 -8.55 -20.53
N ASP A 203 -15.47 -9.60 -20.84
CA ASP A 203 -14.95 -10.53 -19.83
C ASP A 203 -13.70 -9.96 -19.17
N TRP A 204 -13.84 -9.50 -17.93
CA TRP A 204 -12.78 -8.91 -17.12
C TRP A 204 -12.09 -9.91 -16.18
N THR A 205 -12.45 -11.19 -16.23
CA THR A 205 -11.88 -12.20 -15.32
C THR A 205 -10.45 -12.56 -15.68
N LEU A 206 -9.66 -12.93 -14.66
CA LEU A 206 -8.33 -13.53 -14.81
C LEU A 206 -8.37 -15.01 -14.39
N ASP A 207 -7.48 -15.80 -14.99
CA ASP A 207 -7.31 -17.20 -14.63
C ASP A 207 -6.60 -17.32 -13.28
N GLU A 208 -7.05 -18.24 -12.41
CA GLU A 208 -6.45 -18.46 -11.09
C GLU A 208 -4.97 -18.83 -11.17
N SER A 209 -4.53 -19.51 -12.20
CA SER A 209 -3.12 -19.86 -12.44
C SER A 209 -2.19 -18.64 -12.57
N SER A 210 -2.74 -17.44 -12.81
CA SER A 210 -1.98 -16.20 -12.90
C SER A 210 -1.89 -15.44 -11.56
N ARG A 211 -2.58 -15.88 -10.50
CA ARG A 211 -2.65 -15.16 -9.22
C ARG A 211 -1.29 -14.83 -8.65
N PHE A 212 -0.40 -15.81 -8.57
CA PHE A 212 0.93 -15.63 -7.97
C PHE A 212 2.03 -15.35 -9.00
N CYS A 213 1.65 -14.85 -10.20
CA CYS A 213 2.62 -14.30 -11.13
C CYS A 213 3.23 -13.01 -10.56
N GLN A 214 4.54 -12.87 -10.70
CA GLN A 214 5.27 -11.65 -10.32
C GLN A 214 6.48 -11.46 -11.22
N ASP A 215 6.70 -10.25 -11.71
CA ASP A 215 7.90 -9.85 -12.44
C ASP A 215 8.86 -9.06 -11.55
N TYR A 216 8.34 -8.50 -10.45
CA TYR A 216 9.12 -7.81 -9.43
C TYR A 216 8.69 -8.26 -8.03
N VAL A 217 9.60 -8.18 -7.05
CA VAL A 217 9.35 -8.52 -5.64
C VAL A 217 9.35 -7.26 -4.81
N LEU A 218 8.22 -6.96 -4.16
CA LEU A 218 8.14 -5.86 -3.21
C LEU A 218 9.03 -6.14 -2.00
N THR A 219 9.88 -5.18 -1.63
CA THR A 219 10.77 -5.27 -0.46
C THR A 219 10.39 -4.34 0.67
N GLY A 220 9.57 -3.33 0.39
CA GLY A 220 9.04 -2.43 1.42
C GLY A 220 7.81 -1.68 0.93
N MET A 221 6.89 -1.37 1.86
CA MET A 221 5.77 -0.47 1.62
C MET A 221 5.53 0.31 2.90
N TYR A 222 5.62 1.63 2.85
CA TYR A 222 5.52 2.47 4.04
C TYR A 222 4.40 3.48 3.92
N GLU A 223 3.64 3.61 5.00
CA GLU A 223 2.64 4.64 5.19
C GLU A 223 3.29 5.85 5.87
N LEU A 224 3.41 6.94 5.13
CA LEU A 224 4.00 8.18 5.59
C LEU A 224 2.99 8.99 6.41
N PRO A 225 3.46 9.87 7.32
CA PRO A 225 2.57 10.84 7.95
C PRO A 225 1.92 11.73 6.89
N SER A 226 0.62 11.97 7.04
CA SER A 226 -0.11 12.85 6.11
C SER A 226 0.19 14.33 6.40
N PRO A 227 0.28 15.19 5.35
CA PRO A 227 0.33 16.65 5.53
C PRO A 227 -0.98 17.20 6.10
N ASN A 228 -2.06 16.41 6.05
CA ASN A 228 -3.32 16.70 6.71
C ASN A 228 -3.48 15.78 7.92
N SER A 229 -3.06 16.21 9.11
CA SER A 229 -3.30 15.46 10.34
C SER A 229 -4.41 16.07 11.15
N SER A 230 -5.31 15.19 11.61
CA SER A 230 -6.27 15.51 12.64
C SER A 230 -5.72 15.01 13.98
N PRO A 231 -5.63 15.85 15.01
CA PRO A 231 -5.12 15.45 16.32
C PRO A 231 -5.90 14.31 16.95
N SER A 232 -7.17 14.15 16.57
CA SER A 232 -8.06 13.13 17.13
C SER A 232 -8.24 11.90 16.24
N GLY A 233 -7.71 11.91 15.01
CA GLY A 233 -8.03 10.88 14.01
C GLY A 233 -9.52 10.86 13.60
N GLU A 234 -10.33 11.78 14.10
CA GLU A 234 -11.75 11.90 13.78
C GLU A 234 -11.91 12.72 12.51
N LEU A 235 -12.50 12.12 11.48
CA LEU A 235 -12.80 12.78 10.20
C LEU A 235 -13.94 13.79 10.31
N VAL A 236 -14.68 13.78 11.43
CA VAL A 236 -15.88 14.59 11.64
C VAL A 236 -15.61 15.61 12.75
N ASP A 237 -15.83 16.89 12.46
CA ASP A 237 -15.77 18.03 13.39
C ASP A 237 -14.38 18.34 14.02
N SER A 238 -13.29 17.72 13.54
CA SER A 238 -11.94 18.06 14.01
C SER A 238 -11.39 19.30 13.33
N GLU A 239 -10.61 20.10 14.07
CA GLU A 239 -9.91 21.24 13.50
C GLU A 239 -8.83 20.77 12.52
N TYR A 240 -8.73 21.43 11.35
CA TYR A 240 -7.65 21.17 10.41
C TYR A 240 -6.32 21.63 10.99
N LEU A 241 -5.34 20.74 11.00
CA LEU A 241 -3.95 21.06 11.33
C LEU A 241 -3.07 20.63 10.17
N TYR A 242 -2.32 21.59 9.63
CA TYR A 242 -1.25 21.30 8.69
C TYR A 242 -0.09 20.60 9.41
N ASN A 243 0.43 19.55 8.81
CA ASN A 243 1.54 18.76 9.34
C ASN A 243 2.78 18.93 8.45
N GLU A 244 3.71 19.78 8.90
CA GLU A 244 4.98 20.01 8.19
C GLU A 244 5.82 18.72 8.10
N GLU A 245 5.76 17.85 9.09
CA GLU A 245 6.49 16.57 9.09
C GLU A 245 5.99 15.66 7.97
N GLY A 246 4.67 15.58 7.75
CA GLY A 246 4.09 14.84 6.64
C GLY A 246 4.54 15.39 5.29
N THR A 247 4.55 16.70 5.13
CA THR A 247 5.06 17.35 3.93
C THR A 247 6.55 17.06 3.71
N ALA A 248 7.37 17.14 4.75
CA ALA A 248 8.80 16.85 4.68
C ALA A 248 9.06 15.36 4.34
N ALA A 249 8.28 14.44 4.92
CA ALA A 249 8.39 13.02 4.64
C ALA A 249 8.09 12.69 3.16
N ILE A 250 7.04 13.28 2.59
CA ILE A 250 6.72 13.11 1.17
C ILE A 250 7.85 13.65 0.28
N LYS A 251 8.36 14.85 0.56
CA LYS A 251 9.47 15.44 -0.19
C LYS A 251 10.75 14.60 -0.12
N ASP A 252 11.08 14.06 1.05
CA ASP A 252 12.21 13.16 1.24
C ASP A 252 12.12 11.92 0.35
N GLN A 253 10.91 11.32 0.23
CA GLN A 253 10.70 10.17 -0.64
C GLN A 253 10.84 10.51 -2.13
N LEU A 254 10.32 11.66 -2.55
CA LEU A 254 10.47 12.13 -3.92
C LEU A 254 11.93 12.34 -4.30
N LEU A 255 12.75 12.92 -3.40
CA LEU A 255 14.20 13.05 -3.61
C LEU A 255 14.92 11.71 -3.74
N LYS A 256 14.39 10.66 -3.09
CA LYS A 256 14.86 9.28 -3.23
C LYS A 256 14.29 8.57 -4.46
N LYS A 257 13.56 9.29 -5.32
CA LYS A 257 12.92 8.79 -6.55
C LYS A 257 11.77 7.82 -6.29
N HIS A 258 11.11 7.99 -5.14
CA HIS A 258 9.87 7.28 -4.83
C HIS A 258 8.69 8.25 -4.93
N ALA A 259 7.83 8.06 -5.93
CA ALA A 259 6.56 8.76 -6.00
C ALA A 259 5.63 8.27 -4.89
N VAL A 260 4.71 9.13 -4.44
CA VAL A 260 3.86 8.87 -3.29
C VAL A 260 2.40 8.76 -3.73
N ALA A 261 1.81 7.59 -3.58
CA ALA A 261 0.39 7.39 -3.81
C ALA A 261 -0.42 7.95 -2.64
N ILE A 262 -1.50 8.67 -2.93
CA ILE A 262 -2.37 9.29 -1.93
C ILE A 262 -3.85 9.10 -2.29
N GLY A 263 -4.71 9.12 -1.27
CA GLY A 263 -6.14 9.38 -1.45
C GLY A 263 -6.44 10.86 -1.24
N PHE A 264 -7.41 11.39 -1.98
CA PHE A 264 -7.92 12.74 -1.78
C PHE A 264 -9.37 12.85 -2.26
N HIS A 265 -10.04 13.97 -1.96
CA HIS A 265 -11.38 14.23 -2.46
C HIS A 265 -11.29 15.00 -3.78
N ALA A 266 -11.69 14.37 -4.88
CA ALA A 266 -11.76 14.98 -6.20
C ALA A 266 -13.17 15.47 -6.51
N ASP A 267 -13.28 16.56 -7.26
CA ASP A 267 -14.53 16.92 -7.93
C ASP A 267 -14.97 15.79 -8.88
N SER A 268 -16.29 15.56 -8.95
CA SER A 268 -16.84 14.52 -9.84
C SER A 268 -16.44 14.75 -11.30
N PRO A 269 -15.95 13.72 -11.99
CA PRO A 269 -15.64 13.80 -13.42
C PRO A 269 -16.82 14.30 -14.26
N GLU A 270 -18.05 13.91 -13.92
CA GLU A 270 -19.26 14.32 -14.65
C GLU A 270 -19.50 15.84 -14.59
N LEU A 271 -19.15 16.50 -13.47
CA LEU A 271 -19.23 17.95 -13.36
C LEU A 271 -18.33 18.62 -14.38
N TRP A 272 -17.07 18.18 -14.45
CA TRP A 272 -16.13 18.72 -15.41
C TRP A 272 -16.48 18.36 -16.87
N GLU A 273 -16.89 17.11 -17.13
CA GLU A 273 -17.30 16.63 -18.45
C GLU A 273 -18.52 17.41 -19.00
N SER A 274 -19.46 17.76 -18.14
CA SER A 274 -20.64 18.54 -18.51
C SER A 274 -20.36 20.04 -18.68
N GLY A 275 -19.16 20.50 -18.32
CA GLY A 275 -18.83 21.94 -18.27
C GLY A 275 -19.48 22.64 -17.08
N GLY A 276 -19.82 21.90 -16.01
CA GLY A 276 -20.30 22.43 -14.74
C GLY A 276 -19.20 23.15 -13.96
N GLU A 277 -19.60 23.84 -12.90
CA GLU A 277 -18.67 24.49 -11.98
C GLU A 277 -18.11 23.45 -11.01
N CYS A 278 -16.78 23.31 -10.98
CA CYS A 278 -16.06 22.51 -9.97
C CYS A 278 -16.06 23.25 -8.64
N GLU A 279 -16.12 22.51 -7.53
CA GLU A 279 -16.13 23.09 -6.19
C GLU A 279 -14.71 23.31 -5.64
N TYR A 280 -13.76 22.46 -6.05
CA TYR A 280 -12.41 22.43 -5.53
C TYR A 280 -11.33 22.67 -6.59
N LEU A 281 -11.63 22.40 -7.87
CA LEU A 281 -10.69 22.47 -8.98
C LEU A 281 -10.84 23.77 -9.78
N ASN A 282 -9.77 24.55 -9.87
CA ASN A 282 -9.66 25.63 -10.85
C ASN A 282 -9.25 25.04 -12.20
N THR A 283 -10.17 24.93 -13.14
CA THR A 283 -9.95 24.33 -14.46
C THR A 283 -9.12 25.20 -15.43
N VAL A 284 -8.76 26.43 -15.05
CA VAL A 284 -7.88 27.30 -15.83
C VAL A 284 -6.42 27.01 -15.50
N THR A 285 -6.11 26.88 -14.23
CA THR A 285 -4.75 26.64 -13.70
C THR A 285 -4.50 25.18 -13.38
N TRP A 286 -5.53 24.34 -13.39
CA TRP A 286 -5.52 22.95 -12.96
C TRP A 286 -4.99 22.79 -11.53
N ALA A 287 -5.43 23.69 -10.66
CA ALA A 287 -5.08 23.72 -9.25
C ALA A 287 -6.27 23.31 -8.38
N HIS A 288 -6.09 22.28 -7.58
CA HIS A 288 -7.11 21.67 -6.74
C HIS A 288 -6.84 21.94 -5.26
N TYR A 289 -7.87 22.32 -4.53
CA TYR A 289 -7.83 22.51 -3.08
C TYR A 289 -9.16 22.14 -2.43
N THR A 290 -9.21 21.02 -1.72
CA THR A 290 -10.36 20.64 -0.91
C THR A 290 -10.31 21.43 0.40
N TRP A 291 -11.14 22.45 0.51
CA TRP A 291 -11.21 23.36 1.65
C TRP A 291 -12.25 22.92 2.70
N LYS A 292 -13.10 21.94 2.40
CA LYS A 292 -14.06 21.33 3.32
C LYS A 292 -13.48 20.12 4.03
N ARG A 293 -14.11 19.78 5.15
CA ARG A 293 -13.83 18.59 5.95
C ARG A 293 -15.10 17.82 6.26
N GLY A 294 -14.91 16.63 6.83
CA GLY A 294 -16.01 15.78 7.26
C GLY A 294 -16.55 14.90 6.14
N ILE A 295 -17.76 14.41 6.30
CA ILE A 295 -18.36 13.39 5.43
C ILE A 295 -18.53 13.84 3.97
N GLU A 296 -18.62 15.16 3.74
CA GLU A 296 -18.78 15.74 2.39
C GLU A 296 -17.46 15.82 1.61
N ALA A 297 -16.33 15.62 2.27
CA ALA A 297 -14.99 15.72 1.69
C ALA A 297 -14.12 14.49 2.03
N LEU A 298 -14.74 13.33 2.22
CA LEU A 298 -14.02 12.07 2.35
C LEU A 298 -13.27 11.77 1.05
N PRO A 299 -12.06 11.20 1.12
CA PRO A 299 -11.33 10.75 -0.06
C PRO A 299 -12.20 9.84 -0.93
N ASN A 300 -12.28 10.17 -2.21
CA ASN A 300 -13.06 9.43 -3.21
C ASN A 300 -12.25 9.06 -4.45
N HIS A 301 -10.98 9.47 -4.50
CA HIS A 301 -10.07 9.23 -5.60
C HIS A 301 -8.64 9.03 -5.11
N ALA A 302 -7.86 8.24 -5.85
CA ALA A 302 -6.45 8.02 -5.57
C ALA A 302 -5.59 8.49 -6.75
N VAL A 303 -4.45 9.13 -6.41
CA VAL A 303 -3.51 9.73 -7.38
C VAL A 303 -2.09 9.61 -6.85
N THR A 304 -1.09 10.05 -7.65
CA THR A 304 0.32 9.91 -7.30
C THR A 304 1.03 11.26 -7.32
N ILE A 305 1.60 11.65 -6.19
CA ILE A 305 2.48 12.84 -6.10
C ILE A 305 3.82 12.47 -6.74
N ILE A 306 4.28 13.31 -7.67
CA ILE A 306 5.53 13.13 -8.44
C ILE A 306 6.48 14.31 -8.33
N GLY A 307 6.11 15.36 -7.59
CA GLY A 307 6.92 16.56 -7.44
C GLY A 307 6.23 17.61 -6.59
N TRP A 308 6.86 18.77 -6.47
CA TRP A 308 6.35 19.91 -5.74
C TRP A 308 6.92 21.25 -6.21
N ASP A 309 6.25 22.34 -5.86
CA ASP A 309 6.76 23.72 -5.95
C ASP A 309 6.30 24.50 -4.71
N ASP A 310 7.25 24.89 -3.84
CA ASP A 310 7.00 25.69 -2.63
C ASP A 310 6.51 27.10 -2.94
N ASN A 311 6.80 27.57 -4.15
CA ASN A 311 6.41 28.91 -4.59
C ASN A 311 5.13 28.91 -5.42
N TYR A 312 4.48 27.77 -5.64
CA TYR A 312 3.24 27.71 -6.40
C TYR A 312 2.19 28.64 -5.77
N PRO A 313 1.69 29.64 -6.51
CA PRO A 313 0.90 30.70 -5.90
C PRO A 313 -0.46 30.22 -5.38
N ALA A 314 -0.80 30.54 -4.14
CA ALA A 314 -2.13 30.31 -3.58
C ALA A 314 -3.25 30.93 -4.44
N ALA A 315 -2.97 32.04 -5.15
CA ALA A 315 -3.90 32.70 -6.04
C ALA A 315 -4.28 31.89 -7.30
N ASN A 316 -3.59 30.78 -7.58
CA ASN A 316 -3.94 29.88 -8.69
C ASN A 316 -5.10 28.94 -8.37
N PHE A 317 -5.48 28.81 -7.10
CA PHE A 317 -6.63 28.02 -6.67
C PHE A 317 -7.94 28.79 -6.87
N LEU A 318 -9.08 28.17 -6.59
CA LEU A 318 -10.39 28.79 -6.81
C LEU A 318 -10.55 30.10 -6.02
N GLU A 319 -11.01 31.14 -6.69
CA GLU A 319 -11.32 32.43 -6.04
C GLU A 319 -12.37 32.24 -4.94
N GLY A 320 -12.10 32.80 -3.77
CA GLY A 320 -12.98 32.70 -2.59
C GLY A 320 -12.65 31.53 -1.66
N HIS A 321 -11.82 30.57 -2.07
CA HIS A 321 -11.37 29.43 -1.28
C HIS A 321 -9.88 29.19 -1.52
N LEU A 322 -9.06 30.16 -1.11
CA LEU A 322 -7.60 30.06 -1.29
C LEU A 322 -6.97 29.30 -0.12
N PRO A 323 -5.93 28.48 -0.37
CA PRO A 323 -5.12 27.88 0.70
C PRO A 323 -4.40 28.97 1.53
N LEU A 324 -3.93 28.60 2.72
CA LEU A 324 -3.32 29.53 3.67
C LEU A 324 -2.06 30.21 3.12
N GLU A 325 -1.22 29.47 2.42
CA GLU A 325 0.05 29.94 1.88
C GLU A 325 0.29 29.33 0.49
N ASN A 326 1.38 29.73 -0.15
CA ASN A 326 1.86 29.14 -1.39
C ASN A 326 2.33 27.70 -1.14
N GLY A 327 2.46 26.94 -2.20
CA GLY A 327 2.98 25.58 -2.20
C GLY A 327 1.95 24.57 -2.69
N ALA A 328 2.41 23.71 -3.59
CA ALA A 328 1.59 22.66 -4.16
C ALA A 328 2.40 21.43 -4.56
N TRP A 329 1.75 20.28 -4.53
CA TRP A 329 2.20 19.03 -5.09
C TRP A 329 1.91 18.99 -6.60
N LEU A 330 2.86 18.51 -7.37
CA LEU A 330 2.63 18.09 -8.75
C LEU A 330 2.14 16.65 -8.74
N VAL A 331 0.95 16.42 -9.29
CA VAL A 331 0.24 15.15 -9.15
C VAL A 331 -0.09 14.54 -10.52
N ARG A 332 0.15 13.22 -10.65
CA ARG A 332 -0.24 12.38 -11.79
C ARG A 332 -1.60 11.75 -11.50
N ASN A 333 -2.57 11.97 -12.40
CA ASN A 333 -3.89 11.37 -12.37
C ASN A 333 -3.96 10.14 -13.30
N SER A 334 -5.05 9.39 -13.23
CA SER A 334 -5.35 8.19 -14.03
C SER A 334 -6.55 8.38 -14.99
N TRP A 335 -6.78 9.61 -15.48
CA TRP A 335 -7.87 9.90 -16.41
C TRP A 335 -7.39 10.15 -17.84
N GLY A 336 -6.21 9.62 -18.18
CA GLY A 336 -5.61 9.73 -19.50
C GLY A 336 -4.96 11.07 -19.79
N SER A 337 -4.47 11.21 -21.02
CA SER A 337 -3.83 12.42 -21.55
C SER A 337 -4.19 12.59 -23.02
N GLY A 338 -3.91 13.77 -23.61
CA GLY A 338 -4.13 14.03 -25.04
C GLY A 338 -3.35 13.14 -25.99
N ALA A 339 -2.34 12.42 -25.47
CA ALA A 339 -1.60 11.40 -26.20
C ALA A 339 -2.33 10.04 -26.24
N ASN A 340 -3.42 9.89 -25.50
CA ASN A 340 -4.19 8.65 -25.43
C ASN A 340 -5.04 8.45 -26.69
N GLU A 341 -5.44 7.21 -26.87
CA GLU A 341 -6.28 6.73 -27.98
C GLU A 341 -7.71 7.31 -27.94
N PHE A 342 -8.17 7.76 -26.77
CA PHE A 342 -9.53 8.24 -26.51
C PHE A 342 -9.56 9.74 -26.22
N PRO A 343 -9.70 10.61 -27.23
CA PRO A 343 -9.60 12.05 -27.08
C PRO A 343 -10.93 12.69 -26.62
N ASP A 344 -11.55 12.18 -25.59
CA ASP A 344 -12.67 12.84 -24.92
C ASP A 344 -12.19 13.69 -23.72
N ARG A 345 -13.13 14.46 -23.12
CA ARG A 345 -12.77 15.35 -22.00
C ARG A 345 -12.23 14.58 -20.79
N ALA A 346 -12.73 13.38 -20.53
CA ALA A 346 -12.31 12.59 -19.37
C ALA A 346 -10.99 11.86 -19.59
N THR A 347 -10.68 11.46 -20.82
CA THR A 347 -9.52 10.62 -21.12
C THR A 347 -8.39 11.33 -21.86
N GLY A 348 -8.66 12.49 -22.46
CA GLY A 348 -7.66 13.16 -23.29
C GLY A 348 -7.53 14.66 -23.06
N MET A 349 -8.44 15.27 -22.31
CA MET A 349 -8.47 16.74 -22.16
C MET A 349 -8.26 17.20 -20.71
N TRP A 350 -8.12 16.29 -19.77
CA TRP A 350 -8.00 16.61 -18.35
C TRP A 350 -6.55 16.94 -17.96
N GLY A 351 -6.38 17.91 -17.08
CA GLY A 351 -5.11 18.30 -16.50
C GLY A 351 -4.41 19.46 -17.21
N LEU A 352 -3.22 19.78 -16.73
CA LEU A 352 -2.35 20.81 -17.31
C LEU A 352 -2.24 20.62 -18.81
N PRO A 353 -2.27 21.67 -19.64
CA PRO A 353 -2.18 21.53 -21.08
C PRO A 353 -0.85 20.88 -21.49
N ILE A 354 -0.89 19.95 -22.46
CA ILE A 354 0.33 19.38 -23.05
C ILE A 354 1.14 20.48 -23.72
N ASP A 355 0.45 21.40 -24.38
CA ASP A 355 1.04 22.57 -25.01
C ASP A 355 0.20 23.80 -24.62
N PRO A 356 0.75 24.72 -23.82
CA PRO A 356 0.02 25.93 -23.42
C PRO A 356 -0.42 26.80 -24.60
N ASP A 357 0.31 26.75 -25.71
CA ASP A 357 0.02 27.54 -26.92
C ASP A 357 -0.95 26.84 -27.88
N ASP A 358 -1.19 25.53 -27.68
CA ASP A 358 -2.10 24.73 -28.51
C ASP A 358 -3.00 23.81 -27.67
N PRO A 359 -4.09 24.32 -27.11
CA PRO A 359 -5.03 23.53 -26.31
C PRO A 359 -5.65 22.33 -27.04
N SER A 360 -5.58 22.29 -28.37
CA SER A 360 -6.09 21.14 -29.14
C SER A 360 -5.32 19.86 -28.94
N LYS A 361 -4.10 19.95 -28.40
CA LYS A 361 -3.29 18.78 -28.00
C LYS A 361 -3.79 18.09 -26.74
N GLY A 362 -4.74 18.70 -26.04
CA GLY A 362 -5.37 18.12 -24.84
C GLY A 362 -4.63 18.38 -23.54
N GLY A 363 -5.10 17.73 -22.48
CA GLY A 363 -4.51 17.76 -21.17
C GLY A 363 -3.44 16.69 -21.01
N SER A 364 -2.52 16.93 -20.10
CA SER A 364 -1.40 16.01 -19.81
C SER A 364 -1.73 14.93 -18.78
N GLY A 365 -2.86 15.06 -18.08
CA GLY A 365 -3.21 14.21 -16.94
C GLY A 365 -2.52 14.58 -15.63
N TYR A 366 -1.79 15.69 -15.60
CA TYR A 366 -1.16 16.23 -14.39
C TYR A 366 -1.92 17.46 -13.88
N PHE A 367 -1.84 17.72 -12.56
CA PHE A 367 -2.45 18.87 -11.93
C PHE A 367 -1.68 19.28 -10.67
N TRP A 368 -2.02 20.45 -10.11
CA TRP A 368 -1.47 20.92 -8.86
C TRP A 368 -2.44 20.70 -7.71
N LEU A 369 -1.97 20.12 -6.61
CA LEU A 369 -2.74 19.88 -5.38
C LEU A 369 -2.12 20.71 -4.25
N SER A 370 -2.91 21.52 -3.56
CA SER A 370 -2.41 22.32 -2.46
C SER A 370 -1.77 21.47 -1.36
N TYR A 371 -0.67 21.93 -0.75
CA TYR A 371 -0.15 21.34 0.49
C TYR A 371 -1.20 21.35 1.62
N TYR A 372 -2.09 22.33 1.59
CA TYR A 372 -3.15 22.55 2.57
C TYR A 372 -4.45 21.82 2.24
N ASP A 373 -4.47 20.96 1.24
CA ASP A 373 -5.65 20.16 0.92
C ASP A 373 -6.08 19.31 2.12
N GLN A 374 -7.35 19.48 2.55
CA GLN A 374 -7.84 18.93 3.80
C GLN A 374 -8.27 17.46 3.70
N SER A 375 -8.15 16.87 2.53
CA SER A 375 -8.58 15.50 2.25
C SER A 375 -7.44 14.51 1.99
N ILE A 376 -6.19 14.98 1.85
CA ILE A 376 -5.04 14.09 1.62
C ILE A 376 -4.97 13.03 2.72
N SER A 377 -4.89 11.76 2.30
CA SER A 377 -4.89 10.62 3.20
C SER A 377 -3.98 9.49 2.70
N LEU A 378 -3.52 8.67 3.61
CA LEU A 378 -2.77 7.44 3.38
C LEU A 378 -1.60 7.60 2.37
N PRO A 379 -0.68 8.58 2.55
CA PRO A 379 0.48 8.68 1.68
C PRO A 379 1.30 7.38 1.78
N THR A 380 1.47 6.70 0.64
CA THR A 380 2.08 5.35 0.60
C THR A 380 3.20 5.33 -0.43
N VAL A 381 4.33 4.74 -0.07
CA VAL A 381 5.49 4.50 -0.94
C VAL A 381 5.81 3.02 -1.04
N PHE A 382 6.44 2.62 -2.15
CA PHE A 382 6.84 1.25 -2.44
C PHE A 382 8.34 1.17 -2.66
N TYR A 383 8.96 0.05 -2.26
CA TYR A 383 10.39 -0.17 -2.37
C TYR A 383 10.68 -1.50 -3.06
N PHE A 384 11.72 -1.48 -3.91
CA PHE A 384 12.23 -2.64 -4.64
C PHE A 384 13.77 -2.63 -4.52
N ASP A 385 14.28 -3.16 -3.41
CA ASP A 385 15.71 -3.25 -3.12
C ASP A 385 16.15 -4.73 -3.13
N TYR A 386 16.76 -5.15 -4.21
CA TYR A 386 17.18 -6.54 -4.36
C TYR A 386 18.51 -6.87 -3.69
N SER A 387 19.21 -5.88 -3.15
CA SER A 387 20.37 -6.11 -2.28
C SER A 387 20.01 -6.93 -1.05
N LEU A 388 18.74 -6.86 -0.59
CA LEU A 388 18.19 -7.66 0.51
C LEU A 388 18.20 -9.18 0.23
N PHE A 389 18.31 -9.59 -1.03
CA PHE A 389 18.50 -10.98 -1.44
C PHE A 389 19.98 -11.34 -1.67
N GLY A 390 20.90 -10.40 -1.45
CA GLY A 390 22.31 -10.55 -1.75
C GLY A 390 22.61 -10.42 -3.25
N ALA A 391 21.70 -9.80 -4.01
CA ALA A 391 21.95 -9.38 -5.37
C ALA A 391 22.76 -8.08 -5.34
N ASP A 392 23.71 -7.95 -6.25
CA ASP A 392 24.32 -6.69 -6.61
C ASP A 392 23.76 -6.22 -7.96
N ASP A 393 23.79 -4.93 -8.22
CA ASP A 393 23.16 -4.29 -9.39
C ASP A 393 23.60 -4.86 -10.75
N ASP A 394 24.74 -5.54 -10.78
CA ASP A 394 25.35 -6.10 -12.00
C ASP A 394 25.00 -7.59 -12.25
N THR A 395 24.29 -8.27 -11.32
CA THR A 395 24.12 -9.73 -11.39
C THR A 395 22.95 -10.20 -12.23
N GLY A 396 22.06 -9.32 -12.69
CA GLY A 396 20.86 -9.71 -13.42
C GLY A 396 19.94 -10.62 -12.57
N PHE A 397 19.65 -10.20 -11.34
CA PHE A 397 18.80 -10.93 -10.42
C PHE A 397 17.45 -11.24 -11.04
N ASP A 398 17.03 -12.51 -11.00
CA ASP A 398 15.71 -12.95 -11.47
C ASP A 398 14.75 -13.08 -10.29
N PRO A 399 13.74 -12.20 -10.15
CA PRO A 399 12.74 -12.30 -9.09
C PRO A 399 12.00 -13.65 -9.04
N LYS A 400 11.95 -14.37 -10.14
CA LYS A 400 11.26 -15.67 -10.24
C LYS A 400 11.96 -16.81 -9.48
N ILE A 401 13.23 -16.62 -9.06
CA ILE A 401 13.93 -17.59 -8.20
C ILE A 401 13.67 -17.40 -6.71
N VAL A 402 12.95 -16.34 -6.33
CA VAL A 402 12.64 -16.05 -4.92
C VAL A 402 11.57 -17.01 -4.41
N ILE A 403 11.91 -17.76 -3.38
CA ILE A 403 10.96 -18.58 -2.63
C ILE A 403 10.43 -17.75 -1.46
N ARG A 404 9.11 -17.64 -1.36
CA ARG A 404 8.44 -17.03 -0.23
C ARG A 404 7.81 -18.09 0.66
N ASN A 405 8.35 -18.27 1.85
CA ASN A 405 7.73 -19.12 2.87
C ASN A 405 6.75 -18.26 3.66
N GLN A 406 5.45 -18.54 3.52
CA GLN A 406 4.37 -17.75 4.14
C GLN A 406 3.12 -18.63 4.37
N HIS A 407 2.22 -18.15 5.23
CA HIS A 407 0.91 -18.76 5.49
C HIS A 407 -0.23 -17.75 5.39
N ASP A 408 0.06 -16.45 5.37
CA ASP A 408 -0.90 -15.35 5.30
C ASP A 408 -1.16 -14.93 3.84
N PHE A 409 -2.40 -15.05 3.40
CA PHE A 409 -2.83 -14.67 2.04
C PHE A 409 -4.05 -13.73 2.05
N MET A 410 -4.46 -13.23 3.21
CA MET A 410 -5.52 -12.26 3.33
C MET A 410 -4.93 -10.83 3.20
N PRO A 411 -5.11 -10.13 2.06
CA PRO A 411 -4.51 -8.81 1.84
C PRO A 411 -5.27 -7.73 2.62
N ASN A 412 -5.06 -7.68 3.92
CA ASN A 412 -5.68 -6.72 4.82
C ASN A 412 -4.63 -5.92 5.59
N SER A 413 -5.06 -4.76 6.09
CA SER A 413 -4.28 -4.00 7.06
C SER A 413 -4.11 -4.77 8.36
N VAL A 414 -2.98 -4.58 9.01
CA VAL A 414 -2.70 -5.16 10.33
C VAL A 414 -3.03 -4.17 11.44
N THR A 415 -3.33 -4.71 12.61
CA THR A 415 -3.54 -3.93 13.83
C THR A 415 -2.64 -4.42 14.95
N SER A 416 -2.23 -3.52 15.85
CA SER A 416 -1.44 -3.86 17.03
C SER A 416 -2.30 -4.01 18.25
N GLN A 417 -2.24 -5.20 18.88
CA GLN A 417 -2.88 -5.45 20.17
C GLN A 417 -1.84 -5.33 21.29
N LYS A 418 -1.87 -4.22 22.02
CA LYS A 418 -0.95 -3.93 23.11
C LYS A 418 -1.10 -4.92 24.29
N LEU A 419 0.00 -5.33 24.87
CA LEU A 419 0.06 -6.26 25.99
C LEU A 419 0.43 -5.51 27.29
N SER A 420 -0.50 -5.45 28.25
CA SER A 420 -0.26 -4.80 29.52
C SER A 420 0.63 -5.65 30.41
N GLY A 421 1.91 -5.22 30.58
CA GLY A 421 2.83 -5.81 31.54
C GLY A 421 3.31 -7.23 31.23
N SER A 422 3.11 -7.71 30.00
CA SER A 422 3.50 -9.05 29.55
C SER A 422 4.40 -8.96 28.33
N GLU A 423 5.37 -9.88 28.21
CA GLU A 423 6.10 -10.09 26.96
C GLU A 423 5.28 -10.98 26.02
N GLY A 424 5.18 -10.59 24.75
CA GLY A 424 4.50 -11.35 23.69
C GLY A 424 5.42 -11.64 22.52
N LYS A 425 5.29 -12.84 21.96
CA LYS A 425 5.98 -13.23 20.72
C LYS A 425 4.98 -13.86 19.76
N MET A 426 5.28 -13.76 18.49
CA MET A 426 4.56 -14.41 17.40
C MET A 426 5.54 -15.23 16.57
N ALA A 427 5.10 -16.34 16.01
CA ALA A 427 5.94 -17.17 15.17
C ALA A 427 5.15 -17.82 14.05
N ASN A 428 5.79 -17.97 12.88
CA ASN A 428 5.37 -18.91 11.84
C ASN A 428 6.38 -20.03 11.72
N VAL A 429 5.88 -21.24 11.50
CA VAL A 429 6.67 -22.46 11.31
C VAL A 429 6.46 -22.94 9.87
N PHE A 430 7.57 -23.13 9.18
CA PHE A 430 7.59 -23.52 7.78
C PHE A 430 8.29 -24.86 7.59
N THR A 431 7.86 -25.64 6.61
CA THR A 431 8.60 -26.78 6.10
C THR A 431 8.97 -26.50 4.65
N ALA A 432 10.25 -26.53 4.33
CA ALA A 432 10.73 -26.18 3.00
C ALA A 432 10.34 -27.26 1.97
N ASP A 433 9.57 -26.89 0.95
CA ASP A 433 9.19 -27.78 -0.15
C ASP A 433 10.37 -28.11 -1.07
N THR A 434 11.38 -27.24 -1.11
CA THR A 434 12.60 -27.40 -1.91
C THR A 434 13.81 -26.85 -1.17
N ALA A 435 15.00 -27.35 -1.52
CA ALA A 435 16.24 -26.85 -0.95
C ALA A 435 16.46 -25.38 -1.34
N GLN A 436 16.70 -24.52 -0.36
CA GLN A 436 16.83 -23.08 -0.53
C GLN A 436 17.90 -22.48 0.38
N THR A 437 18.28 -21.26 0.11
CA THR A 437 19.11 -20.46 0.99
C THR A 437 18.33 -19.26 1.45
N LEU A 438 17.97 -19.18 2.75
CA LEU A 438 17.27 -18.01 3.30
C LEU A 438 18.20 -16.80 3.29
N THR A 439 17.67 -15.66 2.85
CA THR A 439 18.38 -14.38 2.68
C THR A 439 17.76 -13.27 3.52
N SER A 440 16.44 -13.29 3.72
CA SER A 440 15.72 -12.22 4.41
C SER A 440 14.45 -12.73 5.09
N VAL A 441 13.92 -11.92 6.01
CA VAL A 441 12.61 -12.09 6.62
C VAL A 441 11.77 -10.85 6.36
N SER A 442 10.44 -10.99 6.39
CA SER A 442 9.56 -9.81 6.34
C SER A 442 8.44 -9.89 7.37
N PHE A 443 7.88 -8.72 7.64
CA PHE A 443 6.82 -8.53 8.60
C PHE A 443 6.06 -7.23 8.32
N MET A 444 4.92 -7.04 8.95
CA MET A 444 4.17 -5.79 8.90
C MET A 444 4.13 -5.12 10.28
N THR A 445 4.15 -3.79 10.28
CA THR A 445 3.88 -2.95 11.46
C THR A 445 2.64 -2.11 11.22
N SER A 446 1.87 -1.81 12.27
CA SER A 446 0.65 -1.00 12.17
C SER A 446 0.80 0.42 12.68
N VAL A 447 1.94 0.73 13.30
CA VAL A 447 2.24 2.07 13.82
C VAL A 447 3.72 2.38 13.64
N PRO A 448 4.08 3.67 13.51
CA PRO A 448 5.48 4.10 13.42
C PRO A 448 6.26 3.80 14.69
N ASP A 449 7.58 3.90 14.58
CA ASP A 449 8.57 3.71 15.65
C ASP A 449 8.44 2.37 16.39
N THR A 450 7.98 1.33 15.67
CA THR A 450 7.90 -0.03 16.19
C THR A 450 9.27 -0.71 16.08
N ALA A 451 9.80 -1.18 17.21
CA ALA A 451 10.99 -2.03 17.24
C ALA A 451 10.58 -3.49 17.10
N VAL A 452 11.21 -4.19 16.16
CA VAL A 452 10.96 -5.61 15.87
C VAL A 452 12.25 -6.38 16.04
N THR A 453 12.23 -7.45 16.83
CA THR A 453 13.32 -8.42 16.88
C THR A 453 12.87 -9.73 16.28
N TYR A 454 13.76 -10.40 15.55
CA TYR A 454 13.46 -11.71 14.99
C TYR A 454 14.54 -12.74 15.31
N LYS A 455 14.13 -14.02 15.41
CA LYS A 455 15.03 -15.17 15.55
C LYS A 455 14.55 -16.31 14.65
N ILE A 456 15.50 -17.01 14.02
CA ILE A 456 15.24 -18.18 13.19
C ILE A 456 15.79 -19.42 13.89
N TYR A 457 14.96 -20.45 13.98
CA TYR A 457 15.32 -21.75 14.55
C TYR A 457 15.16 -22.86 13.50
N LEU A 458 16.11 -23.79 13.46
CA LEU A 458 15.94 -25.05 12.72
C LEU A 458 15.34 -26.07 13.68
N LEU A 459 14.15 -26.56 13.35
CA LEU A 459 13.37 -27.42 14.22
C LEU A 459 13.60 -28.91 13.86
N GLU A 460 13.92 -29.70 14.88
CA GLU A 460 14.02 -31.14 14.74
C GLU A 460 12.64 -31.83 14.82
N PRO A 461 12.44 -33.00 14.19
CA PRO A 461 11.20 -33.73 14.32
C PRO A 461 10.79 -33.96 15.78
N GLY A 462 9.59 -33.54 16.14
CA GLY A 462 9.07 -33.63 17.50
C GLY A 462 9.39 -32.41 18.36
N TYR A 463 9.77 -31.29 17.76
CA TYR A 463 9.91 -30.00 18.47
C TYR A 463 8.66 -29.68 19.30
N ARG A 464 8.84 -28.96 20.41
CA ARG A 464 7.78 -28.65 21.40
C ARG A 464 7.28 -27.22 21.31
N SER A 465 8.07 -26.33 20.70
CA SER A 465 7.73 -24.93 20.51
C SER A 465 8.49 -24.37 19.31
N PRO A 466 8.07 -23.22 18.74
CA PRO A 466 8.82 -22.52 17.70
C PRO A 466 10.25 -22.09 18.08
N GLU A 467 10.58 -22.07 19.37
CA GLU A 467 11.91 -21.71 19.90
C GLU A 467 12.69 -22.95 20.35
N ASP A 468 12.36 -24.16 19.89
CA ASP A 468 13.08 -25.37 20.32
C ASP A 468 14.47 -25.44 19.68
N GLY A 469 15.51 -25.37 20.48
CA GLY A 469 16.91 -25.35 20.06
C GLY A 469 17.59 -23.99 20.20
N GLU A 470 18.73 -23.84 19.53
CA GLU A 470 19.48 -22.59 19.50
C GLU A 470 19.14 -21.81 18.22
N PRO A 471 19.00 -20.48 18.26
CA PRO A 471 18.73 -19.70 17.04
C PRO A 471 19.93 -19.75 16.09
N VAL A 472 19.66 -19.93 14.81
CA VAL A 472 20.67 -19.93 13.73
C VAL A 472 20.90 -18.54 13.13
N ALA A 473 19.93 -17.64 13.31
CA ALA A 473 20.05 -16.22 13.01
C ALA A 473 19.16 -15.41 13.94
N GLU A 474 19.54 -14.16 14.16
CA GLU A 474 18.76 -13.17 14.89
C GLU A 474 19.06 -11.76 14.34
N GLY A 475 18.12 -10.84 14.50
CA GLY A 475 18.27 -9.45 14.13
C GLY A 475 17.22 -8.57 14.78
N GLU A 476 17.38 -7.27 14.58
CA GLU A 476 16.45 -6.24 15.07
C GLU A 476 16.32 -5.12 14.04
N ALA A 477 15.14 -4.51 13.98
CA ALA A 477 14.85 -3.35 13.18
C ALA A 477 14.01 -2.34 13.98
N VAL A 478 14.21 -1.05 13.73
CA VAL A 478 13.30 0.01 14.19
C VAL A 478 12.63 0.59 12.96
N CYS A 479 11.31 0.46 12.91
CA CYS A 479 10.50 0.83 11.75
C CYS A 479 9.95 2.26 11.94
N PRO A 480 10.52 3.28 11.28
CA PRO A 480 10.10 4.67 11.46
C PRO A 480 8.69 4.94 10.91
N TYR A 481 8.19 4.08 10.02
CA TYR A 481 6.86 4.14 9.43
C TYR A 481 6.12 2.81 9.64
N ALA A 482 4.80 2.85 9.66
CA ALA A 482 3.97 1.65 9.55
C ALA A 482 4.06 1.06 8.14
N GLY A 483 3.83 -0.23 7.99
CA GLY A 483 3.79 -0.88 6.70
C GLY A 483 4.48 -2.23 6.63
N PHE A 484 4.85 -2.62 5.43
CA PHE A 484 5.57 -3.86 5.12
C PHE A 484 7.08 -3.61 5.11
N HIS A 485 7.79 -4.41 5.86
CA HIS A 485 9.25 -4.32 6.02
C HIS A 485 9.89 -5.65 5.67
N MET A 486 11.03 -5.59 4.98
CA MET A 486 11.89 -6.74 4.74
C MET A 486 13.28 -6.45 5.30
N GLU A 487 13.82 -7.41 6.06
CA GLU A 487 15.13 -7.31 6.72
C GLU A 487 16.06 -8.40 6.18
N PRO A 488 17.27 -8.06 5.73
CA PRO A 488 18.25 -9.04 5.31
C PRO A 488 18.80 -9.80 6.52
N LEU A 489 19.09 -11.08 6.33
CA LEU A 489 19.78 -11.86 7.34
C LEU A 489 21.28 -11.52 7.35
N ALA A 490 21.83 -11.28 8.53
CA ALA A 490 23.26 -11.05 8.69
C ALA A 490 24.12 -12.22 8.13
N LYS A 491 23.52 -13.39 8.01
CA LYS A 491 24.13 -14.59 7.42
C LYS A 491 23.07 -15.39 6.70
N GLN A 492 23.33 -15.74 5.46
CA GLN A 492 22.46 -16.66 4.68
C GLN A 492 22.41 -18.04 5.33
N ILE A 493 21.21 -18.64 5.39
CA ILE A 493 20.95 -19.92 6.06
C ILE A 493 20.55 -20.97 5.03
N PRO A 494 21.34 -22.02 4.85
CA PRO A 494 20.96 -23.15 4.01
C PRO A 494 19.85 -23.97 4.66
N ILE A 495 18.76 -24.20 3.94
CA ILE A 495 17.63 -25.04 4.32
C ILE A 495 17.54 -26.20 3.32
N GLY A 496 17.46 -27.42 3.83
CA GLY A 496 17.22 -28.62 3.01
C GLY A 496 15.73 -28.82 2.69
N GLU A 497 15.46 -29.54 1.59
CA GLU A 497 14.08 -29.99 1.30
C GLU A 497 13.54 -30.81 2.48
N GLY A 498 12.30 -30.56 2.88
CA GLY A 498 11.62 -31.19 4.03
C GLY A 498 12.10 -30.69 5.40
N GLN A 499 13.07 -29.78 5.47
CA GLN A 499 13.54 -29.23 6.74
C GLN A 499 12.53 -28.23 7.29
N THR A 500 12.18 -28.39 8.58
CA THR A 500 11.29 -27.49 9.29
C THR A 500 12.10 -26.40 9.99
N PHE A 501 11.60 -25.16 9.94
CA PHE A 501 12.19 -24.01 10.60
C PHE A 501 11.11 -23.02 11.07
N SER A 502 11.43 -22.17 12.00
CA SER A 502 10.53 -21.11 12.46
C SER A 502 11.17 -19.73 12.36
N VAL A 503 10.33 -18.74 12.18
CA VAL A 503 10.67 -17.32 12.38
C VAL A 503 9.86 -16.82 13.56
N VAL A 504 10.54 -16.44 14.64
CA VAL A 504 9.94 -15.92 15.87
C VAL A 504 10.17 -14.43 15.95
N MET A 505 9.12 -13.65 16.15
CA MET A 505 9.18 -12.19 16.19
C MET A 505 8.60 -11.63 17.49
N THR A 506 9.19 -10.51 17.93
CA THR A 506 8.73 -9.73 19.07
C THR A 506 8.58 -8.28 18.62
N TYR A 507 7.42 -7.69 18.90
CA TYR A 507 7.11 -6.31 18.55
C TYR A 507 7.04 -5.45 19.79
N ARG A 508 7.74 -4.34 19.77
CA ARG A 508 7.78 -3.39 20.87
C ARG A 508 7.48 -1.99 20.34
N MET A 509 6.40 -1.41 20.85
CA MET A 509 5.94 -0.08 20.50
C MET A 509 6.90 0.99 21.03
N ALA A 510 6.84 2.22 20.53
CA ALA A 510 7.66 3.35 20.98
C ALA A 510 7.56 3.62 22.50
N ASP A 511 6.40 3.36 23.12
CA ASP A 511 6.19 3.46 24.57
C ASP A 511 6.81 2.30 25.38
N GLY A 512 7.49 1.37 24.71
CA GLY A 512 8.09 0.19 25.29
C GLY A 512 7.14 -0.97 25.55
N THR A 513 5.86 -0.85 25.21
CA THR A 513 4.85 -1.91 25.37
C THR A 513 5.01 -2.97 24.30
N TYR A 514 4.92 -4.25 24.68
CA TYR A 514 4.84 -5.34 23.70
C TYR A 514 3.47 -5.38 23.00
N ALA A 515 3.43 -5.86 21.76
CA ALA A 515 2.20 -6.00 21.02
C ALA A 515 2.19 -7.28 20.16
N TYR A 516 1.00 -7.81 19.93
CA TYR A 516 0.75 -8.72 18.81
C TYR A 516 0.30 -7.90 17.60
N VAL A 517 0.80 -8.23 16.42
CA VAL A 517 0.41 -7.59 15.16
C VAL A 517 -0.33 -8.63 14.32
N VAL A 518 -1.60 -8.36 14.03
CA VAL A 518 -2.49 -9.31 13.40
C VAL A 518 -3.26 -8.68 12.25
N ALA A 519 -3.46 -9.43 11.17
CA ALA A 519 -4.44 -9.11 10.15
C ALA A 519 -5.82 -9.62 10.61
N ALA A 520 -6.84 -8.78 10.48
CA ALA A 520 -8.20 -9.14 10.81
C ALA A 520 -9.17 -8.65 9.74
N GLY A 521 -10.24 -9.40 9.52
CA GLY A 521 -11.26 -9.07 8.54
C GLY A 521 -12.64 -9.56 8.94
N ALA A 522 -13.67 -9.12 8.22
CA ALA A 522 -15.02 -9.65 8.32
C ALA A 522 -15.10 -10.95 7.52
N GLY A 523 -15.21 -12.09 8.21
CA GLY A 523 -15.10 -13.42 7.62
C GLY A 523 -16.37 -13.98 7.01
N LYS A 524 -17.51 -13.28 7.10
CA LYS A 524 -18.79 -13.74 6.60
C LYS A 524 -19.54 -12.66 5.86
N GLU A 525 -20.26 -13.08 4.85
CA GLU A 525 -21.23 -12.25 4.17
C GLU A 525 -22.24 -11.68 5.19
N ALA A 526 -22.43 -10.36 5.18
CA ALA A 526 -23.41 -9.73 6.06
C ALA A 526 -24.80 -10.34 5.81
N PRO A 527 -25.52 -10.79 6.86
CA PRO A 527 -26.80 -11.49 6.69
C PRO A 527 -27.94 -10.65 6.10
N ASN A 528 -27.77 -9.34 5.97
CA ASN A 528 -28.76 -8.44 5.37
C ASN A 528 -28.49 -8.25 3.87
N ALA A 529 -28.81 -9.29 3.15
CA ALA A 529 -28.75 -9.35 1.69
C ALA A 529 -29.65 -8.36 0.93
N GLU A 530 -30.27 -7.38 1.57
CA GLU A 530 -31.14 -6.36 0.95
C GLU A 530 -30.44 -5.00 0.72
N ALA A 531 -29.15 -4.86 1.11
CA ALA A 531 -28.40 -3.64 0.79
C ALA A 531 -28.14 -3.58 -0.72
N GLU A 532 -28.36 -2.44 -1.33
CA GLU A 532 -28.17 -2.19 -2.77
C GLU A 532 -26.67 -2.07 -3.15
N THR A 533 -25.78 -2.06 -2.16
CA THR A 533 -24.33 -1.89 -2.35
C THR A 533 -23.57 -3.21 -2.25
N SER A 534 -22.53 -3.37 -3.05
CA SER A 534 -21.55 -4.46 -2.92
C SER A 534 -20.88 -4.40 -1.54
N PHE A 535 -20.69 -5.56 -0.92
CA PHE A 535 -20.02 -5.67 0.37
C PHE A 535 -18.75 -6.52 0.20
N ARG A 536 -17.65 -6.06 0.80
CA ARG A 536 -16.38 -6.80 0.79
C ARG A 536 -16.16 -7.48 2.12
N TYR A 537 -15.74 -8.73 2.09
CA TYR A 537 -15.36 -9.48 3.27
C TYR A 537 -14.05 -10.25 2.99
N SER A 538 -13.38 -10.66 4.07
CA SER A 538 -12.12 -11.39 3.99
C SER A 538 -12.23 -12.69 4.78
N ALA A 539 -11.89 -13.80 4.16
CA ALA A 539 -11.80 -15.09 4.81
C ALA A 539 -10.35 -15.43 5.09
N ALA A 540 -10.07 -15.93 6.29
CA ALA A 540 -8.78 -16.46 6.68
C ALA A 540 -8.84 -17.98 6.79
N VAL A 541 -7.71 -18.64 6.52
CA VAL A 541 -7.53 -20.08 6.67
C VAL A 541 -6.28 -20.34 7.49
N ILE A 542 -6.43 -20.73 8.75
CA ILE A 542 -5.31 -21.04 9.64
C ILE A 542 -5.19 -22.55 9.81
N GLY A 543 -4.10 -23.11 9.31
CA GLY A 543 -3.75 -24.51 9.48
C GLY A 543 -3.09 -24.77 10.84
N LYS A 544 -3.29 -25.98 11.35
CA LYS A 544 -2.64 -26.40 12.59
C LYS A 544 -1.11 -26.47 12.41
N GLY A 545 -0.39 -25.80 13.31
CA GLY A 545 1.07 -25.82 13.30
C GLY A 545 1.71 -24.76 12.39
N GLU A 546 0.93 -23.86 11.79
CA GLU A 546 1.42 -22.80 10.93
C GLU A 546 1.86 -21.57 11.75
N SER A 547 0.98 -21.04 12.59
CA SER A 547 1.22 -19.84 13.40
C SER A 547 1.10 -20.13 14.88
N TYR A 548 1.99 -19.53 15.67
CA TYR A 548 2.02 -19.68 17.12
C TYR A 548 2.11 -18.33 17.81
N ILE A 549 1.42 -18.21 18.93
CA ILE A 549 1.43 -17.04 19.80
C ILE A 549 2.02 -17.41 21.17
N CYS A 550 2.80 -16.50 21.74
CA CYS A 550 3.44 -16.70 23.05
C CYS A 550 3.12 -15.54 23.98
N ARG A 551 2.82 -15.86 25.24
CA ARG A 551 2.71 -14.89 26.31
C ARG A 551 3.49 -15.39 27.53
N ASP A 552 4.42 -14.57 28.03
CA ASP A 552 5.24 -14.86 29.19
C ASP A 552 5.90 -16.27 29.12
N GLY A 553 6.42 -16.62 27.93
CA GLY A 553 7.13 -17.89 27.68
C GLY A 553 6.24 -19.12 27.43
N SER A 554 4.92 -18.97 27.45
CA SER A 554 3.97 -20.04 27.10
C SER A 554 3.50 -19.92 25.67
N TRP A 555 3.68 -20.97 24.87
CA TRP A 555 3.30 -21.02 23.46
C TRP A 555 1.95 -21.72 23.25
N ALA A 556 1.13 -21.21 22.34
CA ALA A 556 -0.11 -21.82 21.86
C ALA A 556 -0.21 -21.72 20.32
N ASP A 557 -0.80 -22.73 19.70
CA ASP A 557 -1.09 -22.78 18.27
C ASP A 557 -2.31 -21.87 17.97
N MET A 558 -2.19 -20.97 17.00
CA MET A 558 -3.26 -20.03 16.62
C MET A 558 -4.52 -20.72 16.09
N ALA A 559 -4.40 -21.92 15.53
CA ALA A 559 -5.55 -22.74 15.12
C ALA A 559 -6.32 -23.34 16.32
N SER A 560 -5.85 -23.16 17.58
CA SER A 560 -6.48 -23.67 18.80
C SER A 560 -7.27 -22.59 19.56
N ASP A 561 -8.16 -23.06 20.43
CA ASP A 561 -8.88 -22.19 21.38
C ASP A 561 -7.90 -21.46 22.34
N ASP A 562 -6.84 -22.14 22.76
CA ASP A 562 -5.82 -21.57 23.66
C ASP A 562 -5.07 -20.42 22.97
N GLY A 563 -4.74 -20.55 21.66
CA GLY A 563 -4.14 -19.48 20.87
C GLY A 563 -5.05 -18.27 20.74
N LEU A 564 -6.32 -18.49 20.42
CA LEU A 564 -7.30 -17.39 20.34
C LEU A 564 -7.54 -16.73 21.70
N ILE A 565 -7.61 -17.48 22.80
CA ILE A 565 -7.73 -16.93 24.16
C ILE A 565 -6.51 -16.07 24.50
N MET A 566 -5.31 -16.53 24.12
CA MET A 566 -4.08 -15.78 24.37
C MET A 566 -4.06 -14.47 23.59
N LEU A 567 -4.50 -14.49 22.33
CA LEU A 567 -4.67 -13.29 21.50
C LEU A 567 -5.69 -12.33 22.11
N LEU A 568 -6.89 -12.82 22.46
CA LEU A 568 -7.97 -12.00 23.00
C LEU A 568 -7.68 -11.49 24.43
N GLY A 569 -6.79 -12.15 25.16
CA GLY A 569 -6.41 -11.80 26.53
C GLY A 569 -7.45 -12.14 27.60
N ASP A 570 -8.63 -12.64 27.20
CA ASP A 570 -9.74 -12.98 28.10
C ASP A 570 -10.49 -14.22 27.56
N PRO A 571 -10.55 -15.34 28.34
CA PRO A 571 -11.28 -16.55 27.95
C PRO A 571 -12.76 -16.32 27.67
N ASP A 572 -13.39 -15.35 28.36
CA ASP A 572 -14.81 -15.06 28.18
C ASP A 572 -15.10 -14.41 26.81
N MET A 573 -14.08 -13.87 26.14
CA MET A 573 -14.20 -13.30 24.79
C MET A 573 -14.17 -14.36 23.68
N LEU A 574 -13.72 -15.58 23.93
CA LEU A 574 -13.60 -16.61 22.90
C LEU A 574 -14.95 -16.93 22.24
N LYS A 575 -16.00 -17.09 23.04
CA LYS A 575 -17.32 -17.42 22.51
C LYS A 575 -17.91 -16.24 21.70
N PRO A 576 -17.92 -14.99 22.21
CA PRO A 576 -18.34 -13.84 21.41
C PRO A 576 -17.54 -13.69 20.10
N PHE A 577 -16.23 -13.90 20.14
CA PHE A 577 -15.37 -13.86 18.95
C PHE A 577 -15.79 -14.91 17.91
N LYS A 578 -15.95 -16.17 18.30
CA LYS A 578 -16.38 -17.26 17.41
C LYS A 578 -17.81 -17.09 16.87
N GLU A 579 -18.67 -16.38 17.59
CA GLU A 579 -20.03 -16.03 17.17
C GLU A 579 -20.08 -14.75 16.31
N SER A 580 -19.00 -13.97 16.29
CA SER A 580 -18.87 -12.78 15.44
C SER A 580 -18.52 -13.14 14.00
N ASP A 581 -18.54 -12.12 13.14
CA ASP A 581 -18.10 -12.24 11.75
C ASP A 581 -16.60 -11.92 11.59
N THR A 582 -15.90 -11.61 12.71
CA THR A 582 -14.48 -11.30 12.69
C THR A 582 -13.65 -12.58 12.58
N GLN A 583 -12.63 -12.55 11.70
CA GLN A 583 -11.61 -13.57 11.59
C GLN A 583 -10.24 -12.92 11.72
N VAL A 584 -9.27 -13.67 12.23
CA VAL A 584 -7.85 -13.31 12.23
C VAL A 584 -7.11 -14.29 11.33
N ASP A 585 -6.08 -13.82 10.68
CA ASP A 585 -5.24 -14.61 9.79
C ASP A 585 -3.99 -15.15 10.50
N ASN A 586 -3.23 -16.00 9.82
CA ASN A 586 -1.86 -16.30 10.12
C ASN A 586 -1.05 -15.00 10.28
N PHE A 587 0.02 -15.03 11.06
CA PHE A 587 0.83 -13.82 11.23
C PHE A 587 1.54 -13.44 9.93
N ASN A 588 1.62 -12.13 9.64
CA ASN A 588 2.37 -11.59 8.49
C ASN A 588 3.88 -11.72 8.69
N ILE A 589 4.34 -12.92 8.95
CA ILE A 589 5.75 -13.28 9.13
C ILE A 589 6.16 -14.19 8.00
N LYS A 590 7.14 -13.76 7.20
CA LYS A 590 7.62 -14.51 6.05
C LYS A 590 9.12 -14.70 6.10
N ALA A 591 9.60 -15.73 5.43
CA ALA A 591 11.02 -15.93 5.18
C ALA A 591 11.25 -16.09 3.67
N TYR A 592 12.27 -15.41 3.16
CA TYR A 592 12.61 -15.44 1.75
C TYR A 592 13.87 -16.25 1.53
N GLY A 593 13.82 -17.10 0.55
CA GLY A 593 14.94 -17.92 0.11
C GLY A 593 15.17 -17.85 -1.38
N LEU A 594 16.37 -18.19 -1.80
CA LEU A 594 16.70 -18.39 -3.20
C LEU A 594 16.85 -19.88 -3.48
N VAL A 595 16.36 -20.33 -4.63
CA VAL A 595 16.54 -21.71 -5.10
C VAL A 595 18.04 -22.02 -5.16
N ARG A 596 18.43 -23.21 -4.68
CA ARG A 596 19.82 -23.67 -4.71
C ARG A 596 20.17 -24.36 -6.01
#